data_be7b1f2cc135136d8a769fd165c77d0b
#
_entry.id   be7b1f2cc135136d8a769fd165c77d0b
#
_cell.length_a   1.000
_cell.length_b   1.000
_cell.length_c   1.000
_cell.angle_alpha   90.00
_cell.angle_beta   90.00
_cell.angle_gamma   90.00
#
_symmetry.space_group_name_H-M   'P 1'
#
loop_
_entity.id
_entity.type
_entity.pdbx_description
1 polymer ?
#
loop_
_entity_poly.entity_id
_entity_poly.type
_entity_poly.pdbx_seq_one_letter_code
_entity_poly.pdbx_strand_id
1 'polypeptide(L)'
;TDTKIWQCIIPGYTASINNTLYYNRTTTTFLNWSAADSNPASGVTDTQFTVPFFIANEGAGSITNIRVQGTSDSTDPFALYFYKASASNEDTSVSLTFMFNTTNITPTVNETYSFTSSPSGVSTNFSADDRLYVFWRKSSNSGSSNNYYTISVSGQYT
;
A
#
# COMPACT_ATOMS: atom_id res chain seq x y z
N THR A 1 -11.56 1.95 28.62
CA THR A 1 -12.22 2.26 27.34
C THR A 1 -11.81 1.26 26.27
N ASP A 2 -12.78 0.80 25.52
CA ASP A 2 -12.54 -0.16 24.45
C ASP A 2 -11.75 0.46 23.29
N THR A 3 -10.77 -0.29 22.78
CA THR A 3 -10.04 0.11 21.60
C THR A 3 -10.92 -0.10 20.37
N LYS A 4 -11.09 0.92 19.56
CA LYS A 4 -11.84 0.83 18.32
C LYS A 4 -10.93 0.35 17.20
N ILE A 5 -11.31 -0.75 16.57
CA ILE A 5 -10.54 -1.42 15.50
C ILE A 5 -11.21 -1.15 14.17
N TRP A 6 -10.39 -1.03 13.12
CA TRP A 6 -10.84 -0.93 11.74
C TRP A 6 -10.11 -1.94 10.86
N GLN A 7 -10.70 -2.29 9.74
CA GLN A 7 -10.12 -3.19 8.74
C GLN A 7 -10.53 -2.77 7.33
N CYS A 8 -9.59 -2.87 6.39
CA CYS A 8 -9.82 -2.65 4.97
C CYS A 8 -9.30 -3.84 4.17
N ILE A 9 -10.06 -4.24 3.14
CA ILE A 9 -9.71 -5.31 2.21
C ILE A 9 -9.49 -4.69 0.83
N ILE A 10 -8.32 -4.94 0.26
CA ILE A 10 -7.92 -4.37 -1.03
C ILE A 10 -7.57 -5.53 -1.97
N PRO A 11 -8.47 -5.94 -2.86
CA PRO A 11 -8.13 -6.89 -3.91
C PRO A 11 -7.33 -6.18 -5.00
N GLY A 12 -6.40 -6.89 -5.63
CA GLY A 12 -5.58 -6.28 -6.65
C GLY A 12 -5.00 -7.25 -7.67
N TYR A 13 -4.64 -6.68 -8.80
CA TYR A 13 -3.86 -7.31 -9.85
C TYR A 13 -2.79 -6.35 -10.33
N THR A 14 -1.58 -6.85 -10.48
CA THR A 14 -0.48 -6.08 -11.04
C THR A 14 0.26 -6.89 -12.09
N ALA A 15 0.31 -6.36 -13.30
CA ALA A 15 1.28 -6.77 -14.32
C ALA A 15 2.47 -5.82 -14.20
N SER A 16 3.55 -6.30 -13.62
CA SER A 16 4.58 -5.41 -13.10
C SER A 16 5.90 -5.52 -13.82
N ILE A 17 6.56 -4.38 -13.96
CA ILE A 17 7.98 -4.28 -14.27
C ILE A 17 8.76 -3.81 -13.04
N ASN A 18 10.06 -4.02 -13.07
CA ASN A 18 10.95 -3.74 -11.95
C ASN A 18 11.01 -2.25 -11.56
N ASN A 19 11.18 -1.99 -10.28
CA ASN A 19 11.42 -0.66 -9.72
C ASN A 19 10.37 0.41 -10.05
N THR A 20 9.14 0.00 -10.31
CA THR A 20 8.04 0.90 -10.57
C THR A 20 7.02 0.81 -9.45
N LEU A 21 6.58 1.94 -8.93
CA LEU A 21 5.45 1.99 -8.00
C LEU A 21 4.14 1.80 -8.75
N TYR A 22 3.29 0.97 -8.21
CA TYR A 22 1.95 0.73 -8.70
C TYR A 22 0.96 1.18 -7.64
N TYR A 23 -0.02 1.95 -8.02
CA TYR A 23 -1.03 2.52 -7.13
C TYR A 23 -2.41 1.95 -7.40
N ASN A 24 -3.25 1.99 -6.39
CA ASN A 24 -4.63 1.57 -6.52
C ASN A 24 -5.44 2.69 -7.18
N ARG A 25 -5.86 2.45 -8.41
CA ARG A 25 -6.72 3.38 -9.15
C ARG A 25 -8.18 2.92 -9.21
N THR A 26 -8.38 1.63 -9.18
CA THR A 26 -9.71 1.03 -9.21
C THR A 26 -9.80 0.00 -8.10
N THR A 27 -10.97 -0.56 -7.89
CA THR A 27 -11.16 -1.58 -6.87
C THR A 27 -10.40 -2.88 -7.11
N THR A 28 -9.79 -3.06 -8.28
CA THR A 28 -9.23 -4.35 -8.68
C THR A 28 -7.84 -4.31 -9.32
N THR A 29 -7.34 -3.14 -9.71
CA THR A 29 -6.09 -3.07 -10.47
C THR A 29 -5.16 -2.00 -9.91
N PHE A 30 -3.94 -2.42 -9.60
CA PHE A 30 -2.85 -1.48 -9.33
C PHE A 30 -2.22 -1.10 -10.67
N LEU A 31 -2.20 0.19 -10.96
CA LEU A 31 -1.66 0.72 -12.19
C LEU A 31 -0.28 1.34 -11.96
N ASN A 32 0.47 1.43 -13.05
CA ASN A 32 1.78 2.04 -13.04
C ASN A 32 1.70 3.50 -12.61
N TRP A 33 2.41 3.86 -11.57
CA TRP A 33 2.74 5.25 -11.26
C TRP A 33 3.72 5.77 -12.31
N SER A 34 3.39 6.80 -13.02
CA SER A 34 4.02 7.24 -14.27
C SER A 34 5.50 7.66 -14.17
N ALA A 35 6.09 7.62 -13.03
CA ALA A 35 7.51 7.83 -12.84
C ALA A 35 8.08 6.65 -12.08
N ALA A 36 9.10 6.04 -12.63
CA ALA A 36 9.97 5.17 -11.85
C ALA A 36 10.46 6.00 -10.65
N ASP A 37 9.76 5.91 -9.55
CA ASP A 37 10.22 6.59 -8.35
C ASP A 37 11.37 5.79 -7.78
N SER A 38 12.57 6.31 -7.95
CA SER A 38 13.79 5.68 -7.47
C SER A 38 13.88 5.70 -5.94
N ASN A 39 13.08 6.52 -5.28
CA ASN A 39 13.07 6.63 -3.83
C ASN A 39 11.66 6.83 -3.27
N PRO A 40 10.87 5.76 -3.17
CA PRO A 40 9.51 5.86 -2.64
C PRO A 40 9.43 6.40 -1.22
N ALA A 41 10.50 6.29 -0.43
CA ALA A 41 10.54 6.82 0.93
C ALA A 41 10.61 8.35 1.01
N SER A 42 10.88 9.04 -0.09
CA SER A 42 10.89 10.51 -0.12
C SER A 42 9.50 11.15 -0.20
N GLY A 43 8.47 10.34 -0.28
CA GLY A 43 7.12 10.80 -0.55
C GLY A 43 6.86 10.90 -2.06
N VAL A 44 5.61 10.99 -2.43
CA VAL A 44 5.18 11.12 -3.83
C VAL A 44 4.16 12.22 -3.95
N THR A 45 4.15 12.92 -5.08
CA THR A 45 3.10 13.88 -5.42
C THR A 45 2.18 13.23 -6.43
N ASP A 46 0.92 13.09 -6.06
CA ASP A 46 -0.07 12.55 -6.97
C ASP A 46 -0.80 13.66 -7.69
N THR A 47 -0.63 13.70 -8.99
CA THR A 47 -1.38 14.60 -9.87
C THR A 47 -2.57 13.93 -10.53
N GLN A 48 -2.75 12.61 -10.33
CA GLN A 48 -3.71 11.82 -11.10
C GLN A 48 -4.26 10.63 -10.30
N PHE A 49 -5.51 10.68 -9.91
CA PHE A 49 -6.38 9.53 -9.72
C PHE A 49 -6.00 8.46 -8.68
N THR A 50 -5.09 8.73 -7.76
CA THR A 50 -4.82 7.83 -6.65
C THR A 50 -6.00 7.82 -5.69
N VAL A 51 -6.44 6.63 -5.31
CA VAL A 51 -7.58 6.46 -4.41
C VAL A 51 -7.08 5.96 -3.06
N PRO A 52 -7.43 6.63 -1.95
CA PRO A 52 -7.10 6.11 -0.63
C PRO A 52 -7.85 4.81 -0.37
N PHE A 53 -7.23 3.89 0.36
CA PHE A 53 -7.91 2.69 0.83
C PHE A 53 -8.64 2.92 2.17
N PHE A 54 -8.33 3.99 2.86
CA PHE A 54 -8.90 4.32 4.16
C PHE A 54 -8.93 5.82 4.38
N ILE A 55 -9.99 6.31 4.99
CA ILE A 55 -10.15 7.70 5.42
C ILE A 55 -10.39 7.69 6.93
N ALA A 56 -9.55 8.39 7.67
CA ALA A 56 -9.56 8.38 9.13
C ALA A 56 -10.64 9.32 9.70
N ASN A 57 -11.89 9.16 9.27
CA ASN A 57 -12.99 10.06 9.63
C ASN A 57 -13.49 9.91 11.07
N GLU A 58 -13.03 8.90 11.81
CA GLU A 58 -13.42 8.68 13.19
C GLU A 58 -12.34 9.05 14.20
N GLY A 59 -11.21 9.56 13.75
CA GLY A 59 -10.15 10.05 14.62
C GLY A 59 -8.76 9.62 14.20
N ALA A 60 -7.79 9.98 15.02
CA ALA A 60 -6.40 9.54 14.86
C ALA A 60 -6.24 8.06 15.22
N GLY A 61 -5.20 7.43 14.71
CA GLY A 61 -4.93 6.04 15.00
C GLY A 61 -3.65 5.53 14.37
N SER A 62 -3.58 4.20 14.20
CA SER A 62 -2.41 3.54 13.64
C SER A 62 -2.77 2.29 12.85
N ILE A 63 -1.91 1.93 11.90
CA ILE A 63 -1.93 0.62 11.24
C ILE A 63 -1.23 -0.38 12.17
N THR A 64 -1.86 -1.52 12.43
CA THR A 64 -1.33 -2.52 13.37
C THR A 64 -1.08 -3.89 12.74
N ASN A 65 -1.71 -4.19 11.61
CA ASN A 65 -1.53 -5.47 10.94
C ASN A 65 -1.72 -5.35 9.43
N ILE A 66 -0.88 -6.07 8.69
CA ILE A 66 -0.97 -6.21 7.25
C ILE A 66 -0.90 -7.70 6.93
N ARG A 67 -1.83 -8.16 6.13
CA ARG A 67 -1.84 -9.53 5.63
C ARG A 67 -2.06 -9.53 4.13
N VAL A 68 -1.26 -10.32 3.41
CA VAL A 68 -1.36 -10.45 1.96
C VAL A 68 -1.45 -11.92 1.61
N GLN A 69 -2.40 -12.26 0.77
CA GLN A 69 -2.48 -13.58 0.15
C GLN A 69 -2.68 -13.43 -1.34
N GLY A 70 -2.01 -14.28 -2.12
CA GLY A 70 -2.14 -14.18 -3.56
C GLY A 70 -1.41 -15.29 -4.31
N THR A 71 -1.41 -15.14 -5.61
CA THR A 71 -0.68 -16.01 -6.54
C THR A 71 0.15 -15.16 -7.50
N SER A 72 1.24 -15.73 -8.00
CA SER A 72 2.11 -15.08 -8.96
C SER A 72 2.67 -16.09 -9.96
N ASP A 73 2.98 -15.64 -11.16
CA ASP A 73 3.72 -16.42 -12.16
C ASP A 73 5.25 -16.29 -12.01
N SER A 74 5.71 -15.63 -10.96
CA SER A 74 7.12 -15.32 -10.71
C SER A 74 7.45 -15.42 -9.22
N THR A 75 8.72 -15.66 -8.91
CA THR A 75 9.26 -15.58 -7.54
C THR A 75 9.79 -14.19 -7.19
N ASP A 76 9.56 -13.20 -8.03
CA ASP A 76 10.10 -11.86 -7.83
C ASP A 76 9.58 -11.22 -6.56
N PRO A 77 10.45 -10.79 -5.65
CA PRO A 77 10.01 -10.13 -4.43
C PRO A 77 9.38 -8.78 -4.72
N PHE A 78 8.38 -8.44 -3.93
CA PHE A 78 7.78 -7.12 -3.92
C PHE A 78 7.56 -6.64 -2.50
N ALA A 79 7.29 -5.36 -2.34
CA ALA A 79 6.93 -4.76 -1.05
C ALA A 79 5.76 -3.81 -1.23
N LEU A 80 5.02 -3.59 -0.14
CA LEU A 80 3.95 -2.61 -0.06
C LEU A 80 4.46 -1.36 0.63
N TYR A 81 4.14 -0.20 0.05
CA TYR A 81 4.53 1.12 0.54
C TYR A 81 3.28 1.87 0.96
N PHE A 82 3.27 2.34 2.19
CA PHE A 82 2.12 3.03 2.77
C PHE A 82 2.40 4.52 2.88
N TYR A 83 1.43 5.32 2.47
CA TYR A 83 1.49 6.78 2.47
C TYR A 83 0.23 7.36 3.10
N LYS A 84 0.33 8.60 3.53
CA LYS A 84 -0.81 9.37 4.01
C LYS A 84 -0.84 10.77 3.41
N ALA A 85 -2.02 11.34 3.34
CA ALA A 85 -2.25 12.73 3.00
C ALA A 85 -3.18 13.36 4.03
N SER A 86 -2.91 14.61 4.40
CA SER A 86 -3.77 15.33 5.33
C SER A 86 -5.06 15.82 4.67
N ALA A 87 -6.07 16.08 5.49
CA ALA A 87 -7.37 16.58 5.04
C ALA A 87 -7.29 17.89 4.25
N SER A 88 -6.27 18.69 4.47
CA SER A 88 -6.08 19.97 3.79
C SER A 88 -5.64 19.85 2.32
N ASN A 89 -5.33 18.66 1.84
CA ASN A 89 -4.84 18.41 0.48
C ASN A 89 -5.91 17.76 -0.39
N GLU A 90 -7.06 18.42 -0.59
CA GLU A 90 -8.21 17.77 -1.23
C GLU A 90 -8.40 18.09 -2.71
N ASP A 91 -7.97 19.23 -3.19
CA ASP A 91 -8.50 19.78 -4.45
C ASP A 91 -7.52 19.84 -5.63
N THR A 92 -6.28 19.44 -5.45
CA THR A 92 -5.27 19.53 -6.51
C THR A 92 -4.31 18.35 -6.45
N SER A 93 -3.11 18.50 -6.94
CA SER A 93 -2.08 17.49 -6.76
C SER A 93 -1.84 17.22 -5.27
N VAL A 94 -2.01 15.97 -4.88
CA VAL A 94 -1.89 15.55 -3.47
C VAL A 94 -0.46 15.16 -3.18
N SER A 95 0.14 15.81 -2.19
CA SER A 95 1.42 15.36 -1.65
C SER A 95 1.18 14.22 -0.68
N LEU A 96 1.70 13.05 -1.01
CA LEU A 96 1.63 11.87 -0.15
C LEU A 96 2.88 11.79 0.71
N THR A 97 2.70 11.71 2.01
CA THR A 97 3.80 11.54 2.96
C THR A 97 4.04 10.06 3.18
N PHE A 98 5.28 9.63 3.01
CA PHE A 98 5.66 8.24 3.27
C PHE A 98 5.48 7.89 4.74
N MET A 99 4.88 6.73 5.01
CA MET A 99 4.73 6.18 6.36
C MET A 99 5.77 5.09 6.62
N PHE A 100 5.61 3.96 5.98
CA PHE A 100 6.49 2.80 6.10
C PHE A 100 6.29 1.87 4.90
N ASN A 101 7.16 0.88 4.78
CA ASN A 101 6.99 -0.21 3.83
C ASN A 101 7.13 -1.56 4.52
N THR A 102 6.57 -2.59 3.91
CA THR A 102 6.79 -3.96 4.36
C THR A 102 8.20 -4.42 4.00
N THR A 103 8.66 -5.49 4.65
CA THR A 103 9.76 -6.28 4.12
C THR A 103 9.35 -6.92 2.80
N ASN A 104 10.30 -7.46 2.04
CA ASN A 104 10.01 -8.13 0.79
C ASN A 104 9.09 -9.32 1.01
N ILE A 105 8.10 -9.42 0.14
CA ILE A 105 7.18 -10.56 0.04
C ILE A 105 7.63 -11.36 -1.18
N THR A 106 8.02 -12.62 -0.97
CA THR A 106 8.51 -13.47 -2.05
C THR A 106 7.44 -14.49 -2.41
N PRO A 107 6.83 -14.38 -3.60
CA PRO A 107 5.82 -15.35 -4.03
C PRO A 107 6.43 -16.72 -4.34
N THR A 108 5.59 -17.74 -4.27
CA THR A 108 5.87 -19.06 -4.86
C THR A 108 5.14 -19.16 -6.20
N VAL A 109 5.86 -19.59 -7.24
CA VAL A 109 5.28 -19.64 -8.61
C VAL A 109 4.09 -20.58 -8.66
N ASN A 110 2.96 -20.05 -9.17
CA ASN A 110 1.71 -20.80 -9.39
C ASN A 110 1.13 -21.48 -8.14
N GLU A 111 1.53 -21.01 -6.96
CA GLU A 111 0.96 -21.44 -5.68
C GLU A 111 0.47 -20.23 -4.90
N THR A 112 -0.39 -20.47 -3.92
CA THR A 112 -0.82 -19.40 -3.02
C THR A 112 0.30 -19.08 -2.04
N TYR A 113 0.74 -17.83 -2.04
CA TYR A 113 1.65 -17.30 -1.02
C TYR A 113 0.87 -16.54 0.05
N SER A 114 1.48 -16.40 1.21
CA SER A 114 0.92 -15.70 2.35
C SER A 114 1.99 -14.89 3.07
N PHE A 115 1.64 -13.68 3.49
CA PHE A 115 2.52 -12.79 4.22
C PHE A 115 1.74 -12.09 5.33
N THR A 116 2.37 -11.94 6.49
CA THR A 116 1.79 -11.20 7.61
C THR A 116 2.85 -10.31 8.24
N SER A 117 2.49 -9.09 8.57
CA SER A 117 3.35 -8.13 9.26
C SER A 117 2.54 -7.38 10.32
N SER A 118 3.18 -7.11 11.45
CA SER A 118 2.61 -6.30 12.53
C SER A 118 3.48 -5.05 12.73
N PRO A 119 3.32 -4.03 11.88
CA PRO A 119 4.12 -2.82 11.99
C PRO A 119 3.81 -2.08 13.29
N SER A 120 4.81 -1.39 13.81
CA SER A 120 4.69 -0.63 15.05
C SER A 120 5.55 0.63 15.00
N GLY A 121 5.33 1.52 15.96
CA GLY A 121 6.07 2.77 16.10
C GLY A 121 5.36 3.96 15.46
N VAL A 122 5.96 5.14 15.57
CA VAL A 122 5.35 6.41 15.15
C VAL A 122 5.09 6.48 13.65
N SER A 123 5.84 5.74 12.85
CA SER A 123 5.66 5.71 11.39
C SER A 123 4.34 5.08 10.95
N THR A 124 3.67 4.34 11.84
CA THR A 124 2.38 3.72 11.54
C THR A 124 1.19 4.61 11.86
N ASN A 125 1.43 5.78 12.46
CA ASN A 125 0.38 6.67 12.98
C ASN A 125 -0.17 7.60 11.90
N PHE A 126 -1.46 7.90 12.04
CA PHE A 126 -2.16 8.89 11.24
C PHE A 126 -2.97 9.82 12.14
N SER A 127 -3.29 10.99 11.63
CA SER A 127 -4.16 11.97 12.29
C SER A 127 -5.61 11.80 11.85
N ALA A 128 -6.53 12.42 12.60
CA ALA A 128 -7.93 12.47 12.18
C ALA A 128 -8.06 13.07 10.77
N ASP A 129 -8.94 12.50 9.97
CA ASP A 129 -9.24 12.88 8.60
C ASP A 129 -8.09 12.65 7.59
N ASP A 130 -6.98 12.06 8.00
CA ASP A 130 -5.95 11.62 7.08
C ASP A 130 -6.51 10.55 6.13
N ARG A 131 -5.99 10.55 4.92
CA ARG A 131 -6.25 9.53 3.89
C ARG A 131 -5.02 8.64 3.78
N LEU A 132 -5.23 7.32 3.75
CA LEU A 132 -4.15 6.34 3.67
C LEU A 132 -4.14 5.69 2.29
N TYR A 133 -2.94 5.49 1.76
CA TYR A 133 -2.69 4.94 0.44
C TYR A 133 -1.73 3.77 0.52
N VAL A 134 -1.87 2.80 -0.36
CA VAL A 134 -0.94 1.69 -0.50
C VAL A 134 -0.45 1.60 -1.94
N PHE A 135 0.86 1.41 -2.10
CA PHE A 135 1.52 1.22 -3.37
C PHE A 135 2.24 -0.12 -3.37
N TRP A 136 2.38 -0.69 -4.53
CA TRP A 136 3.04 -1.97 -4.77
C TRP A 136 4.30 -1.74 -5.61
N ARG A 137 5.41 -2.35 -5.22
CA ARG A 137 6.66 -2.20 -5.95
C ARG A 137 7.47 -3.49 -5.93
N LYS A 138 7.82 -3.96 -7.12
CA LYS A 138 8.70 -5.11 -7.29
C LYS A 138 10.16 -4.69 -7.13
N SER A 139 10.97 -5.49 -6.43
CA SER A 139 12.35 -5.16 -6.10
C SER A 139 13.39 -5.91 -6.94
N SER A 140 12.99 -6.88 -7.74
CA SER A 140 13.92 -7.66 -8.57
C SER A 140 13.81 -7.32 -10.06
N ASN A 141 14.82 -7.71 -10.83
CA ASN A 141 15.01 -7.29 -12.22
C ASN A 141 14.77 -8.43 -13.22
N SER A 142 13.82 -9.30 -12.99
CA SER A 142 13.60 -10.47 -13.85
C SER A 142 12.50 -10.32 -14.91
N GLY A 143 12.18 -9.08 -15.28
CA GLY A 143 11.16 -8.80 -16.28
C GLY A 143 9.77 -8.59 -15.70
N SER A 144 8.73 -8.78 -16.52
CA SER A 144 7.35 -8.62 -16.06
C SER A 144 6.85 -9.85 -15.34
N SER A 145 6.01 -9.65 -14.32
CA SER A 145 5.31 -10.72 -13.63
C SER A 145 3.84 -10.33 -13.41
N ASN A 146 2.99 -11.34 -13.34
CA ASN A 146 1.57 -11.14 -13.04
C ASN A 146 1.31 -11.58 -11.61
N ASN A 147 0.73 -10.68 -10.83
CA ASN A 147 0.40 -10.92 -9.43
C ASN A 147 -1.08 -10.66 -9.20
N TYR A 148 -1.73 -11.61 -8.55
CA TYR A 148 -3.11 -11.50 -8.09
C TYR A 148 -3.10 -11.64 -6.58
N TYR A 149 -3.69 -10.70 -5.87
CA TYR A 149 -3.58 -10.67 -4.41
C TYR A 149 -4.77 -10.00 -3.74
N THR A 150 -4.90 -10.28 -2.45
CA THR A 150 -5.75 -9.52 -1.54
C THR A 150 -4.89 -9.00 -0.40
N ILE A 151 -4.96 -7.71 -0.17
CA ILE A 151 -4.31 -7.05 0.96
C ILE A 151 -5.36 -6.78 2.03
N SER A 152 -5.10 -7.24 3.24
CA SER A 152 -5.90 -6.88 4.41
C SER A 152 -5.08 -5.97 5.30
N VAL A 153 -5.58 -4.79 5.58
CA VAL A 153 -4.95 -3.81 6.45
C VAL A 153 -5.86 -3.59 7.64
N SER A 154 -5.33 -3.74 8.84
CA SER A 154 -6.06 -3.50 10.07
C SER A 154 -5.35 -2.46 10.91
N GLY A 155 -6.12 -1.77 11.73
CA GLY A 155 -5.59 -0.78 12.65
C GLY A 155 -6.52 -0.48 13.80
N GLN A 156 -6.17 0.52 14.57
CA GLN A 156 -6.94 0.95 15.71
C GLN A 156 -6.95 2.47 15.79
N TYR A 157 -8.03 3.00 16.32
CA TYR A 157 -8.13 4.41 16.71
C TYR A 157 -7.55 4.61 18.10
N THR A 158 -6.93 5.73 18.30
CA THR A 158 -6.37 6.11 19.61
C THR A 158 -7.22 7.14 20.33
#